data_cb83f3b7003d6e148e8cb7c266fb126c
#
_entry.id   cb83f3b7003d6e148e8cb7c266fb126c
#
_cell.length_a   1.000
_cell.length_b   1.000
_cell.length_c   1.000
_cell.angle_alpha   90.00
_cell.angle_beta   90.00
_cell.angle_gamma   90.00
#
_symmetry.space_group_name_H-M   'P 1'
#
loop_
_entity.id
_entity.type
_entity.pdbx_description
1 polymer ?
#
loop_
_entity_poly.entity_id
_entity_poly.type
_entity_poly.pdbx_seq_one_letter_code
_entity_poly.pdbx_strand_id
1 'polypeptide(L)'
;MAVDKNIMGWDDVIEDDGQEFVILPEGDYTFTVSGFERGSFPGGAKIPACPKATITLNIDNDQGVATARVDLLLYRTVEWKMAAFFRCIGQKKHGEKVVMNWNKVAGSRGKAHFKPRSYTNRNGETRQVNDVDYFIDYDPSVAYTPVNQEDLPWGSEGF
;
A
#
# COMPACT_ATOMS: atom_id res chain seq x y z
N MET A 1 -29.98 16.66 -26.33
CA MET A 1 -29.21 15.60 -25.69
C MET A 1 -27.91 16.18 -25.17
N ALA A 2 -27.69 16.08 -23.87
CA ALA A 2 -26.46 16.62 -23.28
C ALA A 2 -25.27 15.75 -23.66
N VAL A 3 -24.24 16.37 -24.21
CA VAL A 3 -22.98 15.68 -24.52
C VAL A 3 -22.10 15.72 -23.31
N ASP A 4 -21.61 14.58 -22.89
CA ASP A 4 -20.65 14.49 -21.78
C ASP A 4 -19.34 15.16 -22.22
N LYS A 5 -18.93 16.18 -21.47
CA LYS A 5 -17.71 16.93 -21.75
C LYS A 5 -16.44 16.09 -21.61
N ASN A 6 -16.55 14.93 -20.97
CA ASN A 6 -15.41 14.04 -20.78
C ASN A 6 -15.18 13.11 -21.97
N ILE A 7 -16.14 13.05 -22.90
CA ILE A 7 -15.94 12.25 -24.10
C ILE A 7 -15.00 12.99 -25.04
N MET A 8 -13.93 12.32 -25.43
CA MET A 8 -12.95 12.87 -26.34
C MET A 8 -13.24 12.45 -27.77
N GLY A 9 -12.97 13.35 -28.70
CA GLY A 9 -12.96 13.03 -30.12
C GLY A 9 -11.61 12.41 -30.52
N TRP A 10 -11.58 11.84 -31.72
CA TRP A 10 -10.39 11.15 -32.20
C TRP A 10 -9.22 12.11 -32.46
N ASP A 11 -9.50 13.37 -32.71
CA ASP A 11 -8.50 14.39 -33.01
C ASP A 11 -8.28 15.37 -31.86
N ASP A 12 -8.83 15.06 -30.70
CA ASP A 12 -8.67 15.95 -29.54
C ASP A 12 -7.26 15.96 -29.01
N VAL A 13 -6.88 17.10 -28.43
CA VAL A 13 -5.59 17.29 -27.82
C VAL A 13 -5.55 16.58 -26.46
N ILE A 14 -4.48 15.87 -26.21
CA ILE A 14 -4.21 15.30 -24.91
C ILE A 14 -3.53 16.34 -24.05
N GLU A 15 -4.14 16.73 -22.94
CA GLU A 15 -3.62 17.77 -22.05
C GLU A 15 -3.23 17.23 -20.68
N ASP A 16 -3.90 16.18 -20.23
CA ASP A 16 -3.72 15.64 -18.89
C ASP A 16 -2.98 14.32 -18.95
N ASP A 17 -1.78 14.28 -18.38
CA ASP A 17 -0.96 13.07 -18.30
C ASP A 17 -1.35 12.16 -17.13
N GLY A 18 -2.37 12.53 -16.37
CA GLY A 18 -2.78 11.82 -15.17
C GLY A 18 -2.06 12.34 -13.94
N GLN A 19 -2.31 11.68 -12.82
CA GLN A 19 -1.63 12.04 -11.57
C GLN A 19 -0.17 11.63 -11.63
N GLU A 20 0.70 12.50 -11.18
CA GLU A 20 2.12 12.22 -11.14
C GLU A 20 2.43 11.28 -9.98
N PHE A 21 3.04 10.14 -10.30
CA PHE A 21 3.53 9.22 -9.29
C PHE A 21 4.90 9.66 -8.82
N VAL A 22 5.06 9.70 -7.50
CA VAL A 22 6.27 10.20 -6.86
C VAL A 22 7.05 9.05 -6.24
N ILE A 23 8.36 9.03 -6.47
CA ILE A 23 9.28 8.15 -5.77
C ILE A 23 9.86 8.93 -4.60
N LEU A 24 9.54 8.52 -3.39
CA LEU A 24 9.96 9.21 -2.18
C LEU A 24 11.39 8.81 -1.79
N PRO A 25 12.17 9.74 -1.21
CA PRO A 25 13.47 9.35 -0.64
C PRO A 25 13.29 8.35 0.49
N GLU A 26 14.34 7.60 0.74
CA GLU A 26 14.33 6.63 1.85
C GLU A 26 14.01 7.32 3.17
N GLY A 27 13.11 6.75 3.94
CA GLY A 27 12.72 7.29 5.24
C GLY A 27 11.47 6.63 5.79
N ASP A 28 11.08 7.08 6.97
CA ASP A 28 9.87 6.60 7.63
C ASP A 28 8.68 7.47 7.22
N TYR A 29 7.64 6.82 6.73
CA TYR A 29 6.41 7.51 6.31
C TYR A 29 5.21 6.77 6.87
N THR A 30 4.16 7.54 7.19
CA THR A 30 2.86 6.94 7.49
C THR A 30 2.15 6.62 6.19
N PHE A 31 1.25 5.65 6.24
CA PHE A 31 0.51 5.20 5.06
C PHE A 31 -0.91 4.82 5.43
N THR A 32 -1.75 4.74 4.42
CA THR A 32 -3.08 4.13 4.50
C THR A 32 -3.12 2.95 3.56
N VAL A 33 -3.68 1.84 4.00
CA VAL A 33 -3.92 0.69 3.13
C VAL A 33 -5.09 1.04 2.22
N SER A 34 -4.82 1.24 0.94
CA SER A 34 -5.88 1.58 -0.03
C SER A 34 -6.70 0.36 -0.43
N GLY A 35 -6.12 -0.85 -0.28
CA GLY A 35 -6.83 -2.08 -0.57
C GLY A 35 -5.91 -3.28 -0.54
N PHE A 36 -6.50 -4.46 -0.65
CA PHE A 36 -5.72 -5.67 -0.85
C PHE A 36 -6.46 -6.63 -1.77
N GLU A 37 -5.72 -7.50 -2.41
CA GLU A 37 -6.27 -8.52 -3.28
C GLU A 37 -5.81 -9.89 -2.81
N ARG A 38 -6.74 -10.83 -2.80
CA ARG A 38 -6.43 -12.23 -2.52
C ARG A 38 -6.02 -12.91 -3.82
N GLY A 39 -4.90 -13.59 -3.77
CA GLY A 39 -4.38 -14.30 -4.93
C GLY A 39 -3.67 -15.56 -4.54
N SER A 40 -2.90 -16.09 -5.46
CA SER A 40 -2.13 -17.30 -5.25
C SER A 40 -0.68 -17.09 -5.68
N PHE A 41 0.23 -17.56 -4.85
CA PHE A 41 1.63 -17.68 -5.24
C PHE A 41 1.79 -19.03 -5.93
N PRO A 42 2.33 -19.05 -7.18
CA PRO A 42 2.38 -20.28 -7.96
C PRO A 42 3.41 -21.31 -7.48
N GLY A 43 4.24 -20.93 -6.53
CA GLY A 43 5.32 -21.76 -6.03
C GLY A 43 6.66 -21.34 -6.58
N GLY A 44 7.69 -21.55 -5.79
CA GLY A 44 9.07 -21.26 -6.14
C GLY A 44 9.98 -22.34 -5.60
N ALA A 45 11.30 -22.09 -5.65
CA ALA A 45 12.29 -23.07 -5.23
C ALA A 45 12.23 -23.36 -3.72
N LYS A 46 11.80 -22.39 -2.90
CA LYS A 46 11.83 -22.50 -1.43
C LYS A 46 10.45 -22.56 -0.81
N ILE A 47 9.44 -22.02 -1.48
CA ILE A 47 8.08 -21.94 -0.96
C ILE A 47 7.14 -22.58 -1.96
N PRO A 48 6.31 -23.57 -1.54
CA PRO A 48 5.35 -24.18 -2.46
C PRO A 48 4.21 -23.20 -2.77
N ALA A 49 3.35 -23.56 -3.69
CA ALA A 49 2.16 -22.79 -4.01
C ALA A 49 1.33 -22.56 -2.74
N CYS A 50 0.91 -21.32 -2.51
CA CYS A 50 0.16 -20.96 -1.33
C CYS A 50 -0.67 -19.71 -1.60
N PRO A 51 -1.65 -19.40 -0.73
CA PRO A 51 -2.39 -18.14 -0.85
C PRO A 51 -1.46 -16.95 -0.67
N LYS A 52 -1.81 -15.85 -1.34
CA LYS A 52 -1.05 -14.61 -1.29
C LYS A 52 -2.01 -13.44 -1.13
N ALA A 53 -1.64 -12.48 -0.30
CA ALA A 53 -2.32 -11.20 -0.20
C ALA A 53 -1.42 -10.13 -0.77
N THR A 54 -1.91 -9.39 -1.76
CA THR A 54 -1.21 -8.25 -2.33
C THR A 54 -1.84 -7.00 -1.74
N ILE A 55 -1.05 -6.23 -1.00
CA ILE A 55 -1.51 -5.06 -0.26
C ILE A 55 -0.97 -3.82 -0.95
N THR A 56 -1.86 -2.87 -1.20
CA THR A 56 -1.50 -1.58 -1.78
C THR A 56 -1.51 -0.53 -0.68
N LEU A 57 -0.40 0.16 -0.52
CA LEU A 57 -0.22 1.22 0.47
C LEU A 57 -0.18 2.56 -0.24
N ASN A 58 -0.92 3.52 0.29
CA ASN A 58 -0.87 4.90 -0.15
C ASN A 58 -0.05 5.69 0.87
N ILE A 59 1.11 6.17 0.46
CA ILE A 59 2.09 6.78 1.36
C ILE A 59 1.77 8.26 1.50
N ASP A 60 1.68 8.73 2.74
CA ASP A 60 1.42 10.14 3.03
C ASP A 60 2.62 10.98 2.62
N ASN A 61 2.38 11.98 1.78
CA ASN A 61 3.41 12.92 1.35
C ASN A 61 2.72 14.16 0.76
N ASP A 62 3.50 15.20 0.50
CA ASP A 62 3.02 16.47 -0.04
C ASP A 62 3.41 16.71 -1.51
N GLN A 63 3.97 15.70 -2.17
CA GLN A 63 4.53 15.86 -3.51
C GLN A 63 3.64 15.28 -4.61
N GLY A 64 2.77 14.34 -4.29
CA GLY A 64 1.92 13.69 -5.28
C GLY A 64 1.45 12.32 -4.80
N VAL A 65 1.15 11.45 -5.74
CA VAL A 65 0.70 10.09 -5.43
C VAL A 65 1.90 9.18 -5.25
N ALA A 66 2.06 8.65 -4.03
CA ALA A 66 3.12 7.68 -3.73
C ALA A 66 2.47 6.40 -3.24
N THR A 67 2.74 5.30 -3.92
CA THR A 67 2.18 4.01 -3.58
C THR A 67 3.27 2.97 -3.47
N ALA A 68 3.00 1.93 -2.68
CA ALA A 68 3.85 0.75 -2.58
C ALA A 68 2.97 -0.49 -2.55
N ARG A 69 3.47 -1.59 -3.07
CA ARG A 69 2.78 -2.88 -3.05
C ARG A 69 3.60 -3.87 -2.25
N VAL A 70 2.92 -4.64 -1.42
CA VAL A 70 3.55 -5.66 -0.58
C VAL A 70 2.82 -6.97 -0.79
N ASP A 71 3.56 -8.01 -1.12
CA ASP A 71 3.02 -9.36 -1.24
C ASP A 71 3.30 -10.11 0.06
N LEU A 72 2.24 -10.59 0.69
CA LEU A 72 2.32 -11.40 1.90
C LEU A 72 1.92 -12.82 1.56
N LEU A 73 2.86 -13.75 1.66
CA LEU A 73 2.60 -15.16 1.41
C LEU A 73 2.09 -15.82 2.69
N LEU A 74 1.00 -16.56 2.58
CA LEU A 74 0.40 -17.26 3.72
C LEU A 74 1.12 -18.59 3.90
N TYR A 75 2.36 -18.52 4.34
CA TYR A 75 3.23 -19.66 4.53
C TYR A 75 4.04 -19.48 5.82
N ARG A 76 4.17 -20.53 6.62
CA ARG A 76 4.72 -20.43 7.98
C ARG A 76 6.15 -19.87 8.03
N THR A 77 7.01 -20.21 7.09
CA THR A 77 8.40 -19.74 7.13
C THR A 77 8.53 -18.24 6.93
N VAL A 78 7.53 -17.59 6.35
CA VAL A 78 7.49 -16.14 6.15
C VAL A 78 6.37 -15.48 6.93
N GLU A 79 5.81 -16.18 7.90
CA GLU A 79 4.75 -15.68 8.77
C GLU A 79 5.15 -14.40 9.50
N TRP A 80 6.43 -14.24 9.76
CA TRP A 80 6.95 -13.05 10.46
C TRP A 80 6.65 -11.76 9.69
N LYS A 81 6.59 -11.81 8.37
CA LYS A 81 6.22 -10.64 7.57
C LYS A 81 4.76 -10.26 7.77
N MET A 82 3.88 -11.26 7.82
CA MET A 82 2.47 -11.02 8.12
C MET A 82 2.30 -10.49 9.53
N ALA A 83 3.01 -11.08 10.50
CA ALA A 83 2.98 -10.60 11.87
C ALA A 83 3.42 -9.14 11.96
N ALA A 84 4.50 -8.79 11.26
CA ALA A 84 5.00 -7.41 11.23
C ALA A 84 3.96 -6.45 10.66
N PHE A 85 3.29 -6.83 9.58
CA PHE A 85 2.24 -6.01 8.99
C PHE A 85 1.06 -5.82 9.94
N PHE A 86 0.56 -6.91 10.54
CA PHE A 86 -0.58 -6.82 11.46
C PHE A 86 -0.23 -6.05 12.74
N ARG A 87 1.00 -6.13 13.22
CA ARG A 87 1.47 -5.28 14.32
C ARG A 87 1.49 -3.80 13.89
N CYS A 88 1.93 -3.55 12.67
CA CYS A 88 2.01 -2.20 12.13
C CYS A 88 0.66 -1.51 12.09
N ILE A 89 -0.39 -2.22 11.69
CA ILE A 89 -1.75 -1.65 11.60
C ILE A 89 -2.55 -1.79 12.89
N GLY A 90 -1.92 -2.26 13.97
CA GLY A 90 -2.54 -2.30 15.29
C GLY A 90 -3.44 -3.48 15.58
N GLN A 91 -3.46 -4.51 14.72
CA GLN A 91 -4.28 -5.70 14.95
C GLN A 91 -3.61 -6.74 15.85
N LYS A 92 -2.33 -6.59 16.12
CA LYS A 92 -1.56 -7.57 16.87
C LYS A 92 -0.52 -6.88 17.74
N LYS A 93 -0.25 -7.42 18.91
CA LYS A 93 0.87 -7.04 19.75
C LYS A 93 1.93 -8.14 19.70
N HIS A 94 3.16 -7.81 20.08
CA HIS A 94 4.22 -8.81 20.17
C HIS A 94 3.81 -9.96 21.08
N GLY A 95 4.02 -11.19 20.62
CA GLY A 95 3.69 -12.38 21.37
C GLY A 95 2.22 -12.76 21.40
N GLU A 96 1.35 -11.91 20.90
CA GLU A 96 -0.08 -12.18 20.86
C GLU A 96 -0.43 -13.11 19.71
N LYS A 97 -1.33 -14.05 19.96
CA LYS A 97 -1.88 -14.92 18.93
C LYS A 97 -3.22 -14.36 18.51
N VAL A 98 -3.36 -14.02 17.24
CA VAL A 98 -4.59 -13.40 16.73
C VAL A 98 -5.03 -14.10 15.45
N VAL A 99 -6.32 -14.05 15.20
CA VAL A 99 -6.88 -14.42 13.89
C VAL A 99 -6.82 -13.18 13.00
N MET A 100 -6.27 -13.35 11.80
CA MET A 100 -6.14 -12.24 10.84
C MET A 100 -7.52 -11.73 10.44
N ASN A 101 -7.78 -10.45 10.66
CA ASN A 101 -9.02 -9.82 10.27
C ASN A 101 -8.82 -9.02 8.98
N TRP A 102 -8.94 -9.69 7.86
CA TRP A 102 -8.73 -9.10 6.55
C TRP A 102 -9.78 -8.04 6.21
N ASN A 103 -10.96 -8.13 6.83
CA ASN A 103 -12.03 -7.16 6.59
C ASN A 103 -11.69 -5.76 7.09
N LYS A 104 -10.74 -5.65 8.01
CA LYS A 104 -10.29 -4.38 8.56
C LYS A 104 -8.95 -3.91 8.01
N VAL A 105 -8.39 -4.63 7.06
CA VAL A 105 -7.07 -4.28 6.50
C VAL A 105 -7.18 -3.05 5.62
N ALA A 106 -8.14 -3.00 4.70
CA ALA A 106 -8.35 -1.83 3.87
C ALA A 106 -8.78 -0.65 4.73
N GLY A 107 -8.15 0.49 4.54
CA GLY A 107 -8.39 1.69 5.34
C GLY A 107 -7.56 1.79 6.61
N SER A 108 -6.84 0.73 6.98
CA SER A 108 -5.94 0.78 8.12
C SER A 108 -4.77 1.72 7.87
N ARG A 109 -4.26 2.30 8.94
CA ARG A 109 -3.10 3.18 8.86
C ARG A 109 -1.95 2.58 9.65
N GLY A 110 -0.75 2.89 9.19
CA GLY A 110 0.46 2.44 9.84
C GLY A 110 1.63 3.29 9.45
N LYS A 111 2.81 2.87 9.89
CA LYS A 111 4.06 3.54 9.58
C LYS A 111 5.08 2.48 9.16
N ALA A 112 5.88 2.80 8.18
CA ALA A 112 6.90 1.88 7.70
C ALA A 112 8.11 2.67 7.20
N HIS A 113 9.24 1.98 7.14
CA HIS A 113 10.42 2.50 6.49
C HIS A 113 10.35 2.13 5.02
N PHE A 114 10.30 3.15 4.16
CA PHE A 114 10.22 2.97 2.72
C PHE A 114 11.56 3.30 2.09
N LYS A 115 11.85 2.62 1.00
CA LYS A 115 13.11 2.77 0.28
C LYS A 115 12.83 2.63 -1.21
N PRO A 116 13.36 3.52 -2.06
CA PRO A 116 13.23 3.33 -3.50
C PRO A 116 13.93 2.03 -3.94
N ARG A 117 13.28 1.31 -4.82
CA ARG A 117 13.84 0.09 -5.41
C ARG A 117 13.79 0.20 -6.92
N SER A 118 14.91 -0.11 -7.55
CA SER A 118 15.00 -0.14 -9.01
C SER A 118 14.74 -1.55 -9.53
N TYR A 119 14.07 -1.63 -10.66
CA TYR A 119 13.89 -2.88 -11.36
C TYR A 119 13.96 -2.64 -12.86
N THR A 120 14.29 -3.70 -13.62
CA THR A 120 14.29 -3.64 -15.07
C THR A 120 13.08 -4.41 -15.59
N ASN A 121 12.27 -3.75 -16.41
CA ASN A 121 11.09 -4.38 -16.99
C ASN A 121 11.45 -5.25 -18.20
N ARG A 122 10.44 -5.87 -18.81
CA ARG A 122 10.65 -6.75 -19.96
C ARG A 122 11.23 -6.04 -21.17
N ASN A 123 11.03 -4.74 -21.28
CA ASN A 123 11.55 -3.92 -22.38
C ASN A 123 12.99 -3.45 -22.16
N GLY A 124 13.62 -3.85 -21.06
CA GLY A 124 14.96 -3.43 -20.71
C GLY A 124 15.02 -2.05 -20.07
N GLU A 125 13.90 -1.44 -19.74
CA GLU A 125 13.86 -0.14 -19.10
C GLU A 125 14.01 -0.27 -17.59
N THR A 126 14.86 0.57 -17.01
CA THR A 126 15.01 0.65 -15.56
C THR A 126 14.00 1.62 -14.99
N ARG A 127 13.22 1.14 -14.03
CA ARG A 127 12.20 1.94 -13.34
C ARG A 127 12.38 1.84 -11.84
N GLN A 128 11.83 2.80 -11.12
CA GLN A 128 11.87 2.81 -9.67
C GLN A 128 10.46 2.68 -9.10
N VAL A 129 10.37 2.04 -7.95
CA VAL A 129 9.14 1.95 -7.15
C VAL A 129 9.45 2.29 -5.71
N ASN A 130 8.45 2.76 -4.99
CA ASN A 130 8.51 2.84 -3.54
C ASN A 130 8.30 1.43 -3.00
N ASP A 131 9.17 1.00 -2.10
CA ASP A 131 9.09 -0.33 -1.54
C ASP A 131 9.19 -0.26 -0.02
N VAL A 132 8.58 -1.21 0.66
CA VAL A 132 8.68 -1.30 2.10
C VAL A 132 9.96 -2.04 2.47
N ASP A 133 10.82 -1.40 3.23
CA ASP A 133 12.01 -2.04 3.78
C ASP A 133 11.63 -2.85 5.03
N TYR A 134 10.93 -2.20 5.96
CA TYR A 134 10.36 -2.88 7.12
C TYR A 134 9.15 -2.11 7.66
N PHE A 135 8.25 -2.82 8.32
CA PHE A 135 7.10 -2.23 8.99
C PHE A 135 7.50 -1.82 10.40
N ILE A 136 6.95 -0.69 10.87
CA ILE A 136 7.16 -0.18 12.21
C ILE A 136 5.92 -0.54 13.03
N ASP A 137 6.11 -1.12 14.21
CA ASP A 137 5.01 -1.53 15.07
C ASP A 137 4.13 -0.35 15.42
N TYR A 138 2.83 -0.60 15.48
CA TYR A 138 1.86 0.41 15.86
C TYR A 138 2.16 0.94 17.26
N ASP A 139 2.19 2.26 17.38
CA ASP A 139 2.40 2.95 18.66
C ASP A 139 1.26 3.94 18.86
N PRO A 140 0.36 3.70 19.83
CA PRO A 140 -0.76 4.61 20.04
C PRO A 140 -0.35 6.01 20.51
N SER A 141 0.89 6.18 20.99
CA SER A 141 1.43 7.48 21.37
C SER A 141 1.87 8.30 20.16
N VAL A 142 2.08 7.67 19.00
CA VAL A 142 2.44 8.34 17.76
C VAL A 142 1.17 8.74 17.04
N ALA A 143 1.06 10.01 16.72
CA ALA A 143 -0.06 10.47 15.90
C ALA A 143 0.12 9.98 14.47
N TYR A 144 -0.75 9.08 14.03
CA TYR A 144 -0.82 8.68 12.62
C TYR A 144 -1.66 9.65 11.83
N THR A 145 -1.72 10.83 12.33
CA THR A 145 -2.37 11.96 11.72
C THR A 145 -1.31 12.77 11.00
N PRO A 146 -1.63 13.74 10.22
CA PRO A 146 -2.68 14.71 10.57
C PRO A 146 -4.08 14.32 10.16
N VAL A 147 -4.40 13.10 9.98
CA VAL A 147 -5.73 12.80 9.50
C VAL A 147 -6.75 12.96 10.62
N ASN A 148 -7.23 14.17 10.72
CA ASN A 148 -8.47 14.43 11.35
C ASN A 148 -9.56 13.89 10.42
N GLN A 149 -10.54 13.18 10.93
CA GLN A 149 -11.60 12.63 10.09
C GLN A 149 -12.30 13.72 9.26
N GLU A 150 -12.35 14.93 9.79
CA GLU A 150 -12.94 16.07 9.10
C GLU A 150 -12.17 16.48 7.86
N ASP A 151 -10.88 16.18 7.81
CA ASP A 151 -10.02 16.57 6.70
C ASP A 151 -9.93 15.48 5.62
N LEU A 152 -10.60 14.34 5.82
CA LEU A 152 -10.57 13.25 4.86
C LEU A 152 -11.48 13.56 3.67
N PRO A 153 -11.08 13.20 2.44
CA PRO A 153 -11.92 13.42 1.26
C PRO A 153 -13.27 12.72 1.33
N TRP A 154 -13.36 11.62 2.07
CA TRP A 154 -14.62 10.89 2.26
C TRP A 154 -15.37 11.33 3.53
N GLY A 155 -14.85 12.33 4.25
CA GLY A 155 -15.49 12.87 5.43
C GLY A 155 -15.43 11.99 6.65
N SER A 156 -16.00 12.47 7.77
CA SER A 156 -15.96 11.77 9.04
C SER A 156 -16.93 10.59 9.12
N GLU A 157 -17.84 10.48 8.21
CA GLU A 157 -18.97 9.56 8.28
C GLU A 157 -18.64 8.15 7.80
N GLY A 158 -17.51 7.95 7.21
CA GLY A 158 -17.08 6.65 6.72
C GLY A 158 -16.51 5.72 7.79
N PHE A 159 -16.45 6.20 9.01
CA PHE A 159 -15.73 5.49 10.06
C PHE A 159 -16.42 5.51 11.38
#